data_adcdc295b10f24fbfb5ad4c452f655ae
#
_entry.id   adcdc295b10f24fbfb5ad4c452f655ae
#
_cell.length_a   1.000
_cell.length_b   1.000
_cell.length_c   1.000
_cell.angle_alpha   90.00
_cell.angle_beta   90.00
_cell.angle_gamma   90.00
#
_symmetry.space_group_name_H-M   'P 1'
#
loop_
_entity.id
_entity.type
_entity.pdbx_description
1 polymer ?
#
loop_
_entity_poly.entity_id
_entity_poly.type
_entity_poly.pdbx_seq_one_letter_code
_entity_poly.pdbx_strand_id
1 'polypeptide(L)'
;MRETEEKNVPDFLSRVSAYWASLPGTHLLVFTLVIWAAFSLVLLADARNQLNQWCFTGGMMFSVGALKEYLYYGLAPSLIASGIWTQAGASLMYSVLSAAFYLLAIPCVMMFAFYFAQLNQTRFFPLLRVVVWLPAVCLSVRFPPDRVASLQRDPVFCLSIAGYNVLFGLIATLILLRALWAERHGGHNRQRRLVAVSVLLPLWVWLVAAFPYHALGIPHLDKIWQIELPVVLFTLCF
;
A
#
# COMPACT_ATOMS: atom_id res chain seq x y z
N MET A 1 21.92 -17.19 -47.08
CA MET A 1 21.30 -15.88 -46.74
C MET A 1 20.29 -16.06 -45.63
N ARG A 2 20.70 -16.60 -44.47
CA ARG A 2 19.79 -16.88 -43.29
C ARG A 2 20.49 -16.67 -41.95
N GLU A 3 21.60 -15.96 -41.88
CA GLU A 3 22.36 -15.78 -40.61
C GLU A 3 22.26 -14.38 -39.99
N THR A 4 21.45 -13.46 -40.53
CA THR A 4 21.40 -12.06 -40.09
C THR A 4 20.20 -11.70 -39.18
N GLU A 5 19.24 -12.60 -38.94
CA GLU A 5 18.06 -12.26 -38.12
C GLU A 5 18.16 -12.62 -36.63
N GLU A 6 19.08 -13.54 -36.27
CA GLU A 6 19.12 -14.04 -34.85
C GLU A 6 19.92 -13.14 -33.88
N LYS A 7 20.64 -12.14 -34.40
CA LYS A 7 21.49 -11.24 -33.58
C LYS A 7 20.76 -10.03 -32.98
N ASN A 8 19.54 -9.70 -33.42
CA ASN A 8 18.89 -8.45 -33.05
C ASN A 8 17.92 -8.56 -31.86
N VAL A 9 17.43 -9.76 -31.51
CA VAL A 9 16.44 -9.92 -30.44
C VAL A 9 17.04 -9.68 -29.03
N PRO A 10 18.23 -10.21 -28.70
CA PRO A 10 18.87 -9.92 -27.40
C PRO A 10 19.22 -8.45 -27.22
N ASP A 11 19.61 -7.76 -28.31
CA ASP A 11 19.97 -6.33 -28.26
C ASP A 11 18.74 -5.44 -28.01
N PHE A 12 17.59 -5.77 -28.60
CA PHE A 12 16.33 -5.06 -28.35
C PHE A 12 15.90 -5.19 -26.88
N LEU A 13 15.87 -6.42 -26.34
CA LEU A 13 15.48 -6.66 -24.94
C LEU A 13 16.44 -6.01 -23.95
N SER A 14 17.75 -6.04 -24.23
CA SER A 14 18.74 -5.37 -23.39
C SER A 14 18.58 -3.85 -23.42
N ARG A 15 18.28 -3.25 -24.56
CA ARG A 15 17.99 -1.80 -24.68
C ARG A 15 16.71 -1.41 -23.97
N VAL A 16 15.66 -2.22 -24.10
CA VAL A 16 14.39 -2.00 -23.37
C VAL A 16 14.63 -2.09 -21.87
N SER A 17 15.33 -3.12 -21.40
CA SER A 17 15.63 -3.26 -19.97
C SER A 17 16.51 -2.12 -19.43
N ALA A 18 17.52 -1.69 -20.20
CA ALA A 18 18.37 -0.55 -19.84
C ALA A 18 17.58 0.77 -19.82
N TYR A 19 16.66 0.97 -20.77
CA TYR A 19 15.77 2.13 -20.78
C TYR A 19 14.84 2.14 -19.54
N TRP A 20 14.21 1.01 -19.22
CA TRP A 20 13.39 0.89 -18.03
C TRP A 20 14.18 1.11 -16.74
N ALA A 21 15.39 0.58 -16.65
CA ALA A 21 16.26 0.80 -15.49
C ALA A 21 16.75 2.25 -15.36
N SER A 22 16.78 3.01 -16.45
CA SER A 22 17.19 4.42 -16.45
C SER A 22 16.09 5.39 -16.01
N LEU A 23 14.81 4.95 -15.99
CA LEU A 23 13.69 5.79 -15.57
C LEU A 23 13.51 5.70 -14.05
N PRO A 24 13.80 6.79 -13.29
CA PRO A 24 13.69 6.76 -11.84
C PRO A 24 12.26 6.42 -11.41
N GLY A 25 12.11 5.36 -10.63
CA GLY A 25 10.82 4.99 -10.03
C GLY A 25 9.82 4.29 -10.96
N THR A 26 10.16 3.95 -12.20
CA THR A 26 9.23 3.28 -13.14
C THR A 26 8.70 1.97 -12.58
N HIS A 27 9.51 1.21 -11.83
CA HIS A 27 9.07 0.01 -11.14
C HIS A 27 7.94 0.28 -10.13
N LEU A 28 7.92 1.45 -9.48
CA LEU A 28 6.84 1.87 -8.56
C LEU A 28 5.53 2.12 -9.30
N LEU A 29 5.60 2.70 -10.52
CA LEU A 29 4.44 2.87 -11.37
C LEU A 29 3.89 1.51 -11.81
N VAL A 30 4.75 0.62 -12.31
CA VAL A 30 4.33 -0.74 -12.70
C VAL A 30 3.70 -1.48 -11.53
N PHE A 31 4.32 -1.42 -10.37
CA PHE A 31 3.76 -1.99 -9.13
C PHE A 31 2.38 -1.42 -8.80
N THR A 32 2.21 -0.10 -8.85
CA THR A 32 0.92 0.57 -8.63
C THR A 32 -0.13 0.06 -9.59
N LEU A 33 0.19 -0.02 -10.90
CA LEU A 33 -0.74 -0.48 -11.94
C LEU A 33 -1.12 -1.95 -11.76
N VAL A 34 -0.16 -2.81 -11.39
CA VAL A 34 -0.42 -4.24 -11.11
C VAL A 34 -1.36 -4.39 -9.91
N ILE A 35 -1.12 -3.65 -8.83
CA ILE A 35 -2.02 -3.64 -7.66
C ILE A 35 -3.41 -3.17 -8.07
N TRP A 36 -3.51 -2.06 -8.82
CA TRP A 36 -4.81 -1.54 -9.26
C TRP A 36 -5.56 -2.53 -10.12
N ALA A 37 -4.88 -3.19 -11.06
CA ALA A 37 -5.50 -4.23 -11.88
C ALA A 37 -6.00 -5.40 -11.04
N ALA A 38 -5.17 -5.94 -10.14
CA ALA A 38 -5.52 -7.07 -9.30
C ALA A 38 -6.72 -6.77 -8.37
N PHE A 39 -6.69 -5.64 -7.66
CA PHE A 39 -7.79 -5.27 -6.77
C PHE A 39 -9.06 -4.84 -7.53
N SER A 40 -8.93 -4.29 -8.74
CA SER A 40 -10.06 -4.03 -9.61
C SER A 40 -10.76 -5.32 -10.03
N LEU A 41 -10.02 -6.39 -10.32
CA LEU A 41 -10.60 -7.71 -10.60
C LEU A 41 -11.38 -8.26 -9.40
N VAL A 42 -10.88 -8.07 -8.18
CA VAL A 42 -11.62 -8.45 -6.95
C VAL A 42 -12.93 -7.68 -6.83
N LEU A 43 -12.91 -6.37 -7.10
CA LEU A 43 -14.12 -5.56 -7.07
C LEU A 43 -15.10 -5.96 -8.19
N LEU A 44 -14.63 -6.20 -9.40
CA LEU A 44 -15.45 -6.57 -10.55
C LEU A 44 -16.10 -7.96 -10.39
N ALA A 45 -15.47 -8.87 -9.64
CA ALA A 45 -16.03 -10.19 -9.35
C ALA A 45 -17.38 -10.09 -8.61
N ASP A 46 -17.51 -9.17 -7.66
CA ASP A 46 -18.78 -8.82 -7.02
C ASP A 46 -18.69 -7.42 -6.40
N ALA A 47 -19.04 -6.42 -7.19
CA ALA A 47 -18.96 -5.02 -6.78
C ALA A 47 -19.96 -4.62 -5.66
N ARG A 48 -21.00 -5.44 -5.42
CA ARG A 48 -21.98 -5.19 -4.34
C ARG A 48 -21.51 -5.75 -3.00
N ASN A 49 -20.54 -6.66 -3.00
CA ASN A 49 -20.00 -7.26 -1.79
C ASN A 49 -19.12 -6.24 -1.04
N GLN A 50 -19.52 -5.90 0.17
CA GLN A 50 -18.81 -4.96 1.04
C GLN A 50 -17.36 -5.42 1.34
N LEU A 51 -17.12 -6.74 1.43
CA LEU A 51 -15.80 -7.29 1.63
C LEU A 51 -14.87 -6.96 0.45
N ASN A 52 -15.37 -7.14 -0.80
CA ASN A 52 -14.63 -6.81 -2.01
C ASN A 52 -14.37 -5.31 -2.13
N GLN A 53 -15.35 -4.48 -1.75
CA GLN A 53 -15.17 -3.02 -1.73
C GLN A 53 -14.06 -2.60 -0.77
N TRP A 54 -14.02 -3.14 0.43
CA TRP A 54 -12.97 -2.82 1.40
C TRP A 54 -11.62 -3.43 1.04
N CYS A 55 -11.59 -4.61 0.43
CA CYS A 55 -10.38 -5.19 -0.13
C CYS A 55 -9.79 -4.30 -1.23
N PHE A 56 -10.62 -3.86 -2.19
CA PHE A 56 -10.24 -2.91 -3.24
C PHE A 56 -9.74 -1.59 -2.65
N THR A 57 -10.53 -0.96 -1.76
CA THR A 57 -10.16 0.33 -1.16
C THR A 57 -8.85 0.25 -0.39
N GLY A 58 -8.65 -0.83 0.38
CA GLY A 58 -7.40 -1.08 1.10
C GLY A 58 -6.21 -1.23 0.16
N GLY A 59 -6.34 -2.04 -0.90
CA GLY A 59 -5.30 -2.20 -1.91
C GLY A 59 -4.95 -0.89 -2.61
N MET A 60 -5.98 -0.08 -2.96
CA MET A 60 -5.78 1.24 -3.54
C MET A 60 -5.01 2.17 -2.58
N MET A 61 -5.38 2.20 -1.30
CA MET A 61 -4.68 3.02 -0.30
C MET A 61 -3.23 2.57 -0.09
N PHE A 62 -2.95 1.27 -0.09
CA PHE A 62 -1.56 0.78 -0.04
C PHE A 62 -0.75 1.20 -1.26
N SER A 63 -1.32 1.15 -2.46
CA SER A 63 -0.63 1.53 -3.69
C SER A 63 -0.32 3.03 -3.77
N VAL A 64 -1.09 3.87 -3.06
CA VAL A 64 -0.80 5.32 -2.95
C VAL A 64 0.59 5.56 -2.37
N GLY A 65 1.09 4.67 -1.48
CA GLY A 65 2.46 4.73 -0.97
C GLY A 65 3.52 4.67 -2.08
N ALA A 66 3.39 3.73 -3.02
CA ALA A 66 4.29 3.61 -4.16
C ALA A 66 4.06 4.73 -5.20
N LEU A 67 2.79 5.06 -5.46
CA LEU A 67 2.43 6.11 -6.41
C LEU A 67 3.02 7.47 -6.03
N LYS A 68 2.95 7.87 -4.75
CA LYS A 68 3.50 9.15 -4.30
C LYS A 68 5.01 9.25 -4.50
N GLU A 69 5.74 8.14 -4.26
CA GLU A 69 7.19 8.09 -4.47
C GLU A 69 7.52 8.23 -5.97
N TYR A 70 6.80 7.52 -6.84
CA TYR A 70 6.95 7.68 -8.28
C TYR A 70 6.66 9.10 -8.74
N LEU A 71 5.55 9.68 -8.31
CA LEU A 71 5.17 11.04 -8.70
C LEU A 71 6.18 12.09 -8.24
N TYR A 72 6.69 11.96 -7.02
CA TYR A 72 7.59 12.96 -6.45
C TYR A 72 9.04 12.80 -6.91
N TYR A 73 9.58 11.59 -6.89
CA TYR A 73 11.00 11.36 -7.25
C TYR A 73 11.22 11.01 -8.73
N GLY A 74 10.21 10.42 -9.39
CA GLY A 74 10.29 10.04 -10.79
C GLY A 74 9.80 11.13 -11.74
N LEU A 75 8.58 11.63 -11.53
CA LEU A 75 7.90 12.50 -12.50
C LEU A 75 8.06 13.99 -12.19
N ALA A 76 7.98 14.41 -10.93
CA ALA A 76 8.00 15.82 -10.57
C ALA A 76 9.27 16.57 -11.04
N PRO A 77 10.49 16.01 -11.00
CA PRO A 77 11.68 16.72 -11.46
C PRO A 77 11.60 17.17 -12.93
N SER A 78 11.08 16.32 -13.81
CA SER A 78 10.91 16.66 -15.23
C SER A 78 9.79 17.68 -15.46
N LEU A 79 8.70 17.60 -14.71
CA LEU A 79 7.59 18.55 -14.80
C LEU A 79 7.95 19.92 -14.23
N ILE A 80 8.79 19.98 -13.20
CA ILE A 80 9.32 21.24 -12.66
C ILE A 80 10.30 21.87 -13.67
N ALA A 81 11.20 21.06 -14.24
CA ALA A 81 12.14 21.56 -15.25
C ALA A 81 11.45 22.10 -16.51
N SER A 82 10.29 21.55 -16.88
CA SER A 82 9.48 22.04 -18.01
C SER A 82 8.56 23.20 -17.64
N GLY A 83 8.55 23.64 -16.38
CA GLY A 83 7.69 24.74 -15.91
C GLY A 83 6.20 24.39 -15.75
N ILE A 84 5.83 23.13 -15.91
CA ILE A 84 4.44 22.65 -15.74
C ILE A 84 4.05 22.60 -14.26
N TRP A 85 4.99 22.19 -13.40
CA TRP A 85 4.80 22.14 -11.95
C TRP A 85 5.73 23.08 -11.22
N THR A 86 5.29 23.50 -10.02
CA THR A 86 6.14 24.19 -9.05
C THR A 86 6.65 23.22 -7.99
N GLN A 87 7.82 23.48 -7.41
CA GLN A 87 8.36 22.71 -6.29
C GLN A 87 7.37 22.65 -5.10
N ALA A 88 6.68 23.77 -4.83
CA ALA A 88 5.66 23.83 -3.78
C ALA A 88 4.46 22.91 -4.09
N GLY A 89 4.00 22.88 -5.34
CA GLY A 89 2.92 21.98 -5.78
C GLY A 89 3.29 20.52 -5.67
N ALA A 90 4.51 20.14 -6.07
CA ALA A 90 5.02 18.77 -5.93
C ALA A 90 5.11 18.36 -4.45
N SER A 91 5.61 19.22 -3.57
CA SER A 91 5.68 18.96 -2.13
C SER A 91 4.30 18.84 -1.48
N LEU A 92 3.34 19.67 -1.89
CA LEU A 92 1.97 19.58 -1.40
C LEU A 92 1.31 18.26 -1.82
N MET A 93 1.43 17.88 -3.10
CA MET A 93 0.94 16.61 -3.61
C MET A 93 1.54 15.42 -2.83
N TYR A 94 2.86 15.43 -2.63
CA TYR A 94 3.54 14.38 -1.85
C TYR A 94 3.03 14.33 -0.40
N SER A 95 2.82 15.48 0.25
CA SER A 95 2.27 15.56 1.60
C SER A 95 0.88 14.97 1.69
N VAL A 96 -0.03 15.36 0.80
CA VAL A 96 -1.42 14.89 0.79
C VAL A 96 -1.52 13.39 0.54
N LEU A 97 -0.76 12.87 -0.45
CA LEU A 97 -0.74 11.43 -0.73
C LEU A 97 -0.09 10.63 0.42
N SER A 98 0.93 11.18 1.08
CA SER A 98 1.53 10.58 2.27
C SER A 98 0.53 10.52 3.43
N ALA A 99 -0.21 11.60 3.67
CA ALA A 99 -1.27 11.61 4.68
C ALA A 99 -2.36 10.58 4.38
N ALA A 100 -2.82 10.49 3.13
CA ALA A 100 -3.80 9.49 2.71
C ALA A 100 -3.29 8.06 2.98
N PHE A 101 -2.06 7.76 2.59
CA PHE A 101 -1.43 6.47 2.85
C PHE A 101 -1.31 6.16 4.35
N TYR A 102 -0.71 7.05 5.13
CA TYR A 102 -0.44 6.79 6.55
C TYR A 102 -1.69 6.74 7.43
N LEU A 103 -2.73 7.48 7.07
CA LEU A 103 -3.94 7.61 7.91
C LEU A 103 -5.09 6.73 7.44
N LEU A 104 -5.22 6.44 6.14
CA LEU A 104 -6.39 5.75 5.60
C LEU A 104 -6.14 4.27 5.27
N ALA A 105 -4.90 3.85 5.01
CA ALA A 105 -4.64 2.45 4.66
C ALA A 105 -5.06 1.49 5.79
N ILE A 106 -4.69 1.79 7.03
CA ILE A 106 -5.02 0.95 8.19
C ILE A 106 -6.53 0.88 8.50
N PRO A 107 -7.29 1.98 8.53
CA PRO A 107 -8.75 1.90 8.65
C PRO A 107 -9.40 1.01 7.58
N CYS A 108 -8.94 1.09 6.34
CA CYS A 108 -9.44 0.23 5.27
C CYS A 108 -9.16 -1.26 5.54
N VAL A 109 -7.95 -1.60 6.00
CA VAL A 109 -7.61 -2.98 6.40
C VAL A 109 -8.45 -3.44 7.60
N MET A 110 -8.68 -2.57 8.58
CA MET A 110 -9.54 -2.88 9.72
C MET A 110 -10.99 -3.12 9.29
N MET A 111 -11.52 -2.28 8.39
CA MET A 111 -12.86 -2.49 7.83
C MET A 111 -12.93 -3.80 7.05
N PHE A 112 -11.94 -4.12 6.23
CA PHE A 112 -11.83 -5.42 5.58
C PHE A 112 -11.86 -6.56 6.60
N ALA A 113 -11.06 -6.48 7.67
CA ALA A 113 -11.02 -7.50 8.73
C ALA A 113 -12.38 -7.68 9.43
N PHE A 114 -13.12 -6.59 9.68
CA PHE A 114 -14.45 -6.65 10.27
C PHE A 114 -15.46 -7.34 9.37
N TYR A 115 -15.49 -7.03 8.08
CA TYR A 115 -16.38 -7.71 7.13
C TYR A 115 -15.98 -9.17 6.91
N PHE A 116 -14.69 -9.45 6.85
CA PHE A 116 -14.16 -10.81 6.73
C PHE A 116 -14.56 -11.68 7.93
N ALA A 117 -14.48 -11.15 9.14
CA ALA A 117 -14.87 -11.82 10.39
C ALA A 117 -16.38 -11.71 10.70
N GLN A 118 -17.20 -11.16 9.79
CA GLN A 118 -18.65 -10.95 9.94
C GLN A 118 -19.03 -10.09 11.17
N LEU A 119 -18.12 -9.28 11.68
CA LEU A 119 -18.39 -8.37 12.80
C LEU A 119 -19.36 -7.24 12.43
N ASN A 120 -19.56 -6.98 11.14
CA ASN A 120 -20.55 -6.05 10.60
C ASN A 120 -22.01 -6.44 10.95
N GLN A 121 -22.24 -7.69 11.32
CA GLN A 121 -23.56 -8.18 11.75
C GLN A 121 -23.81 -7.96 13.26
N THR A 122 -22.81 -7.51 14.00
CA THR A 122 -22.94 -7.28 15.45
C THR A 122 -23.54 -5.92 15.75
N ARG A 123 -24.28 -5.82 16.88
CA ARG A 123 -24.85 -4.55 17.36
C ARG A 123 -23.79 -3.47 17.67
N PHE A 124 -22.55 -3.87 17.89
CA PHE A 124 -21.44 -2.98 18.22
C PHE A 124 -20.72 -2.44 16.98
N PHE A 125 -21.08 -2.87 15.78
CA PHE A 125 -20.39 -2.46 14.56
C PHE A 125 -20.31 -0.95 14.35
N PRO A 126 -21.35 -0.14 14.60
CA PRO A 126 -21.24 1.32 14.51
C PRO A 126 -20.15 1.89 15.43
N LEU A 127 -20.05 1.37 16.66
CA LEU A 127 -19.00 1.77 17.60
C LEU A 127 -17.61 1.35 17.11
N LEU A 128 -17.46 0.13 16.60
CA LEU A 128 -16.19 -0.34 16.03
C LEU A 128 -15.71 0.54 14.87
N ARG A 129 -16.63 1.00 14.02
CA ARG A 129 -16.31 1.96 12.95
C ARG A 129 -15.77 3.27 13.52
N VAL A 130 -16.42 3.85 14.51
CA VAL A 130 -15.96 5.08 15.15
C VAL A 130 -14.57 4.89 15.76
N VAL A 131 -14.34 3.80 16.49
CA VAL A 131 -13.04 3.49 17.12
C VAL A 131 -11.92 3.39 16.09
N VAL A 132 -12.19 2.86 14.90
CA VAL A 132 -11.20 2.72 13.82
C VAL A 132 -10.89 4.06 13.15
N TRP A 133 -11.91 4.87 12.88
CA TRP A 133 -11.72 6.12 12.13
C TRP A 133 -11.32 7.30 13.01
N LEU A 134 -11.74 7.32 14.28
CA LEU A 134 -11.45 8.42 15.20
C LEU A 134 -9.93 8.73 15.34
N PRO A 135 -9.04 7.75 15.53
CA PRO A 135 -7.60 8.04 15.60
C PRO A 135 -7.05 8.66 14.33
N ALA A 136 -7.49 8.19 13.15
CA ALA A 136 -7.07 8.78 11.87
C ALA A 136 -7.50 10.25 11.77
N VAL A 137 -8.73 10.58 12.19
CA VAL A 137 -9.22 11.97 12.25
C VAL A 137 -8.41 12.80 13.25
N CYS A 138 -8.18 12.29 14.46
CA CYS A 138 -7.39 12.99 15.49
C CYS A 138 -5.95 13.25 14.99
N LEU A 139 -5.33 12.26 14.36
CA LEU A 139 -3.99 12.41 13.79
C LEU A 139 -3.97 13.41 12.62
N SER A 140 -5.01 13.44 11.77
CA SER A 140 -5.09 14.42 10.67
C SER A 140 -5.26 15.86 11.15
N VAL A 141 -5.94 16.05 12.28
CA VAL A 141 -6.06 17.37 12.94
C VAL A 141 -4.73 17.79 13.58
N ARG A 142 -4.04 16.85 14.24
CA ARG A 142 -2.74 17.10 14.89
C ARG A 142 -1.61 17.30 13.88
N PHE A 143 -1.64 16.56 12.78
CA PHE A 143 -0.66 16.57 11.71
C PHE A 143 -1.35 16.86 10.37
N PRO A 144 -1.53 18.14 10.01
CA PRO A 144 -2.27 18.52 8.82
C PRO A 144 -1.69 17.88 7.55
N PRO A 145 -2.53 17.38 6.64
CA PRO A 145 -2.10 16.66 5.43
C PRO A 145 -1.14 17.43 4.54
N ASP A 146 -1.27 18.74 4.49
CA ASP A 146 -0.40 19.65 3.71
C ASP A 146 1.04 19.74 4.24
N ARG A 147 1.28 19.36 5.50
CA ARG A 147 2.58 19.46 6.18
C ARG A 147 3.28 18.12 6.38
N VAL A 148 2.66 17.00 6.02
CA VAL A 148 3.22 15.66 6.30
C VAL A 148 4.62 15.48 5.74
N ALA A 149 4.95 16.02 4.56
CA ALA A 149 6.30 15.94 4.01
C ALA A 149 7.36 16.57 4.92
N SER A 150 7.06 17.69 5.56
CA SER A 150 7.97 18.36 6.50
C SER A 150 8.05 17.66 7.86
N LEU A 151 6.99 16.95 8.25
CA LEU A 151 6.90 16.24 9.53
C LEU A 151 7.54 14.85 9.51
N GLN A 152 7.94 14.32 8.37
CA GLN A 152 8.55 12.97 8.27
C GLN A 152 9.84 12.82 9.09
N ARG A 153 10.47 13.90 9.50
CA ARG A 153 11.65 13.91 10.38
C ARG A 153 11.31 14.23 11.84
N ASP A 154 10.05 14.54 12.14
CA ASP A 154 9.60 14.80 13.51
C ASP A 154 9.39 13.46 14.25
N PRO A 155 10.12 13.20 15.34
CA PRO A 155 9.99 11.96 16.09
C PRO A 155 8.58 11.74 16.65
N VAL A 156 7.87 12.80 17.04
CA VAL A 156 6.50 12.71 17.57
C VAL A 156 5.54 12.25 16.48
N PHE A 157 5.67 12.81 15.27
CA PHE A 157 4.90 12.37 14.10
C PHE A 157 5.20 10.90 13.78
N CYS A 158 6.48 10.55 13.62
CA CYS A 158 6.90 9.19 13.26
C CYS A 158 6.39 8.15 14.28
N LEU A 159 6.58 8.39 15.58
CA LEU A 159 6.12 7.48 16.63
C LEU A 159 4.59 7.39 16.70
N SER A 160 3.88 8.50 16.52
CA SER A 160 2.41 8.51 16.52
C SER A 160 1.84 7.70 15.35
N ILE A 161 2.35 7.93 14.14
CA ILE A 161 1.93 7.21 12.93
C ILE A 161 2.32 5.72 13.02
N ALA A 162 3.54 5.44 13.45
CA ALA A 162 4.02 4.08 13.60
C ALA A 162 3.22 3.31 14.66
N GLY A 163 3.02 3.90 15.84
CA GLY A 163 2.23 3.30 16.92
C GLY A 163 0.79 3.03 16.49
N TYR A 164 0.16 3.99 15.79
CA TYR A 164 -1.17 3.83 15.22
C TYR A 164 -1.23 2.65 14.25
N ASN A 165 -0.34 2.61 13.27
CA ASN A 165 -0.35 1.57 12.23
C ASN A 165 -0.03 0.19 12.80
N VAL A 166 0.94 0.08 13.72
CA VAL A 166 1.30 -1.20 14.37
C VAL A 166 0.16 -1.70 15.24
N LEU A 167 -0.43 -0.85 16.10
CA LEU A 167 -1.52 -1.25 16.98
C LEU A 167 -2.72 -1.79 16.19
N PHE A 168 -3.21 -1.02 15.23
CA PHE A 168 -4.36 -1.44 14.44
C PHE A 168 -4.03 -2.57 13.46
N GLY A 169 -2.80 -2.64 12.95
CA GLY A 169 -2.31 -3.79 12.17
C GLY A 169 -2.30 -5.09 12.97
N LEU A 170 -1.87 -5.04 14.24
CA LEU A 170 -1.95 -6.19 15.16
C LEU A 170 -3.41 -6.60 15.42
N ILE A 171 -4.29 -5.63 15.70
CA ILE A 171 -5.73 -5.90 15.93
C ILE A 171 -6.36 -6.54 14.69
N ALA A 172 -6.11 -5.99 13.49
CA ALA A 172 -6.60 -6.57 12.24
C ALA A 172 -6.10 -8.01 12.03
N THR A 173 -4.83 -8.24 12.30
CA THR A 173 -4.21 -9.58 12.23
C THR A 173 -4.89 -10.57 13.17
N LEU A 174 -5.10 -10.20 14.42
CA LEU A 174 -5.77 -11.06 15.40
C LEU A 174 -7.21 -11.39 14.99
N ILE A 175 -7.95 -10.41 14.47
CA ILE A 175 -9.31 -10.61 13.96
C ILE A 175 -9.32 -11.61 12.79
N LEU A 176 -8.44 -11.40 11.81
CA LEU A 176 -8.35 -12.26 10.64
C LEU A 176 -7.91 -13.69 11.00
N LEU A 177 -6.89 -13.84 11.86
CA LEU A 177 -6.44 -15.15 12.34
C LEU A 177 -7.52 -15.87 13.12
N ARG A 178 -8.25 -15.17 14.00
CA ARG A 178 -9.39 -15.76 14.73
C ARG A 178 -10.50 -16.23 13.79
N ALA A 179 -10.85 -15.40 12.78
CA ALA A 179 -11.84 -15.78 11.80
C ALA A 179 -11.44 -17.00 10.99
N LEU A 180 -10.17 -17.07 10.55
CA LEU A 180 -9.61 -18.23 9.85
C LEU A 180 -9.59 -19.50 10.73
N TRP A 181 -9.33 -19.32 12.02
CA TRP A 181 -9.28 -20.45 12.95
C TRP A 181 -10.68 -21.01 13.25
N ALA A 182 -11.66 -20.14 13.41
CA ALA A 182 -13.06 -20.54 13.62
C ALA A 182 -13.62 -21.37 12.44
N GLU A 183 -13.13 -21.12 11.23
CA GLU A 183 -13.60 -21.79 10.00
C GLU A 183 -12.78 -23.02 9.59
N ARG A 184 -11.89 -23.52 10.44
CA ARG A 184 -10.98 -24.66 10.12
C ARG A 184 -11.69 -25.92 9.60
N HIS A 185 -12.97 -26.08 9.86
CA HIS A 185 -13.74 -27.30 9.56
C HIS A 185 -14.65 -27.19 8.31
N GLY A 186 -14.60 -26.08 7.56
CA GLY A 186 -15.41 -25.86 6.36
C GLY A 186 -14.62 -25.97 5.05
N GLY A 187 -15.21 -26.60 4.03
CA GLY A 187 -14.56 -26.87 2.73
C GLY A 187 -14.15 -25.65 1.89
N HIS A 188 -14.63 -24.44 2.21
CA HIS A 188 -14.32 -23.19 1.52
C HIS A 188 -13.05 -22.50 2.03
N ASN A 189 -12.25 -23.17 2.85
CA ASN A 189 -11.19 -22.61 3.67
C ASN A 189 -9.96 -22.14 2.84
N ARG A 190 -9.68 -22.75 1.68
CA ARG A 190 -8.46 -22.44 0.89
C ARG A 190 -8.51 -21.02 0.32
N GLN A 191 -9.61 -20.67 -0.34
CA GLN A 191 -9.76 -19.36 -0.99
C GLN A 191 -9.77 -18.21 0.02
N ARG A 192 -10.48 -18.38 1.15
CA ARG A 192 -10.49 -17.37 2.23
C ARG A 192 -9.13 -17.22 2.88
N ARG A 193 -8.36 -18.30 3.06
CA ARG A 193 -6.97 -18.21 3.56
C ARG A 193 -6.09 -17.43 2.61
N LEU A 194 -6.18 -17.68 1.30
CA LEU A 194 -5.41 -16.93 0.30
C LEU A 194 -5.72 -15.43 0.38
N VAL A 195 -7.00 -15.06 0.45
CA VAL A 195 -7.42 -13.65 0.58
C VAL A 195 -6.89 -13.01 1.87
N ALA A 196 -6.97 -13.70 3.01
CA ALA A 196 -6.44 -13.16 4.26
C ALA A 196 -4.91 -13.01 4.24
N VAL A 197 -4.19 -13.99 3.68
CA VAL A 197 -2.73 -13.94 3.53
C VAL A 197 -2.32 -12.81 2.58
N SER A 198 -3.05 -12.61 1.46
CA SER A 198 -2.77 -11.54 0.50
C SER A 198 -2.91 -10.12 1.10
N VAL A 199 -3.69 -9.96 2.15
CA VAL A 199 -3.81 -8.69 2.89
C VAL A 199 -2.79 -8.60 4.02
N LEU A 200 -2.62 -9.66 4.81
CA LEU A 200 -1.73 -9.67 5.97
C LEU A 200 -0.25 -9.57 5.57
N LEU A 201 0.14 -10.25 4.51
CA LEU A 201 1.55 -10.30 4.11
C LEU A 201 2.09 -8.93 3.69
N PRO A 202 1.46 -8.18 2.76
CA PRO A 202 1.88 -6.83 2.43
C PRO A 202 1.82 -5.87 3.62
N LEU A 203 0.79 -6.00 4.47
CA LEU A 203 0.67 -5.21 5.69
C LEU A 203 1.88 -5.38 6.61
N TRP A 204 2.26 -6.62 6.90
CA TRP A 204 3.38 -6.90 7.81
C TRP A 204 4.73 -6.59 7.19
N VAL A 205 4.91 -6.84 5.90
CA VAL A 205 6.11 -6.42 5.19
C VAL A 205 6.27 -4.90 5.29
N TRP A 206 5.19 -4.15 5.05
CA TRP A 206 5.23 -2.70 5.18
C TRP A 206 5.50 -2.25 6.63
N LEU A 207 4.83 -2.83 7.64
CA LEU A 207 5.04 -2.48 9.04
C LEU A 207 6.46 -2.78 9.52
N VAL A 208 7.04 -3.91 9.11
CA VAL A 208 8.39 -4.31 9.51
C VAL A 208 9.46 -3.49 8.78
N ALA A 209 9.24 -3.13 7.53
CA ALA A 209 10.18 -2.35 6.74
C ALA A 209 10.07 -0.84 7.01
N ALA A 210 8.85 -0.29 6.96
CA ALA A 210 8.65 1.16 7.11
C ALA A 210 8.84 1.64 8.55
N PHE A 211 8.47 0.83 9.54
CA PHE A 211 8.58 1.22 10.95
C PHE A 211 10.04 1.45 11.39
N PRO A 212 11.01 0.54 11.16
CA PRO A 212 12.41 0.79 11.48
C PRO A 212 12.99 2.01 10.76
N TYR A 213 12.62 2.20 9.49
CA TYR A 213 13.06 3.35 8.72
C TYR A 213 12.60 4.68 9.34
N HIS A 214 11.29 4.81 9.59
CA HIS A 214 10.73 6.07 10.11
C HIS A 214 11.03 6.29 11.60
N ALA A 215 11.03 5.22 12.42
CA ALA A 215 11.22 5.35 13.87
C ALA A 215 12.68 5.37 14.31
N LEU A 216 13.56 4.67 13.58
CA LEU A 216 14.98 4.49 13.96
C LEU A 216 15.94 5.22 13.02
N GLY A 217 15.46 5.84 11.96
CA GLY A 217 16.28 6.59 11.01
C GLY A 217 17.28 5.72 10.24
N ILE A 218 16.96 4.45 9.96
CA ILE A 218 17.84 3.52 9.24
C ILE A 218 17.63 3.68 7.72
N PRO A 219 18.52 4.40 7.01
CA PRO A 219 18.24 4.91 5.66
C PRO A 219 18.30 3.86 4.53
N HIS A 220 18.73 2.63 4.79
CA HIS A 220 18.99 1.65 3.72
C HIS A 220 17.95 0.55 3.58
N LEU A 221 17.01 0.42 4.52
CA LEU A 221 15.94 -0.56 4.45
C LEU A 221 14.78 -0.13 3.53
N ASP A 222 14.66 1.18 3.26
CA ASP A 222 13.58 1.76 2.47
C ASP A 222 13.61 1.36 0.99
N LYS A 223 14.82 1.24 0.39
CA LYS A 223 14.96 1.00 -1.05
C LYS A 223 14.70 -0.45 -1.47
N ILE A 224 15.11 -1.41 -0.66
CA ILE A 224 15.00 -2.85 -1.00
C ILE A 224 13.62 -3.38 -0.66
N TRP A 225 13.07 -3.02 0.49
CA TRP A 225 11.83 -3.59 1.02
C TRP A 225 10.56 -2.92 0.54
N GLN A 226 10.61 -1.62 0.22
CA GLN A 226 9.45 -0.90 -0.30
C GLN A 226 9.07 -1.31 -1.72
N ILE A 227 9.99 -1.86 -2.49
CA ILE A 227 9.87 -2.01 -3.93
C ILE A 227 9.79 -3.48 -4.36
N GLU A 228 10.72 -4.31 -3.92
CA GLU A 228 10.87 -5.67 -4.47
C GLU A 228 10.06 -6.72 -3.71
N LEU A 229 10.06 -6.68 -2.39
CA LEU A 229 9.43 -7.72 -1.60
C LEU A 229 7.89 -7.73 -1.71
N PRO A 230 7.18 -6.58 -1.63
CA PRO A 230 5.73 -6.56 -1.87
C PRO A 230 5.33 -7.05 -3.26
N VAL A 231 6.12 -6.74 -4.30
CA VAL A 231 5.87 -7.23 -5.67
C VAL A 231 6.06 -8.75 -5.75
N VAL A 232 7.17 -9.25 -5.22
CA VAL A 232 7.47 -10.69 -5.24
C VAL A 232 6.44 -11.46 -4.42
N LEU A 233 6.10 -10.99 -3.23
CA LEU A 233 5.14 -11.67 -2.36
C LEU A 233 3.72 -11.61 -2.91
N PHE A 234 3.33 -10.50 -3.54
CA PHE A 234 2.03 -10.37 -4.19
C PHE A 234 1.91 -11.30 -5.40
N THR A 235 2.95 -11.39 -6.25
CA THR A 235 2.99 -12.31 -7.39
C THR A 235 3.03 -13.78 -6.98
N LEU A 236 3.55 -14.12 -5.80
CA LEU A 236 3.55 -15.49 -5.28
C LEU A 236 2.22 -15.89 -4.62
N CYS A 237 1.36 -14.94 -4.24
CA CYS A 237 0.06 -15.19 -3.60
C CYS A 237 -1.10 -15.31 -4.60
N PHE A 238 -0.92 -14.89 -5.84
CA PHE A 238 -1.91 -14.97 -6.93
C PHE A 238 -1.43 -15.88 -8.04
#